data_e8a07a4de59547d518c552a49a59f68f
#
_entry.id   e8a07a4de59547d518c552a49a59f68f
#
_cell.length_a   1.000
_cell.length_b   1.000
_cell.length_c   1.000
_cell.angle_alpha   90.00
_cell.angle_beta   90.00
_cell.angle_gamma   90.00
#
_symmetry.space_group_name_H-M   'P 1'
#
loop_
_entity.id
_entity.type
_entity.pdbx_description
1 polymer ?
#
loop_
_entity_poly.entity_id
_entity_poly.type
_entity_poly.pdbx_seq_one_letter_code
_entity_poly.pdbx_strand_id
1 'polypeptide(L)'
;GFVPRRPPDRSPLGIQHPGASLNTMVDYRFTRKFRAQNGEPGRGRNCTGKAGEDIVLPVPLGTTIIDEETEEILGDIQAAGDRLVVAQGGFHGIGNTRYKSSINRAPRQFSEGTLGESRTLKLELKVLADVGLLGLPNAGKSTLIRAVSAAKPKVADYPFTTLVLNLGVVKVDAYRSFVVADI
;
A
#
# COMPACT_ATOMS: atom_id res chain seq x y z
N GLY A 1 -35.11 23.62 9.74
CA GLY A 1 -33.77 23.89 10.20
C GLY A 1 -32.75 23.32 9.22
N PHE A 2 -31.92 24.17 8.66
CA PHE A 2 -30.85 23.78 7.75
C PHE A 2 -29.81 22.99 8.58
N VAL A 3 -29.69 21.68 8.37
CA VAL A 3 -28.62 20.88 8.94
C VAL A 3 -27.47 20.92 7.92
N PRO A 4 -26.34 21.60 8.25
CA PRO A 4 -25.20 21.60 7.35
C PRO A 4 -24.72 20.16 7.15
N ARG A 5 -24.45 19.81 5.90
CA ARG A 5 -23.91 18.50 5.55
C ARG A 5 -22.51 18.39 6.17
N ARG A 6 -22.30 17.37 6.97
CA ARG A 6 -20.99 17.02 7.49
C ARG A 6 -20.10 16.63 6.32
N PRO A 7 -18.90 17.22 6.18
CA PRO A 7 -17.96 16.73 5.20
C PRO A 7 -17.62 15.28 5.53
N PRO A 8 -17.42 14.46 4.51
CA PRO A 8 -17.17 13.04 4.70
C PRO A 8 -15.83 12.79 5.40
N ASP A 9 -15.88 11.98 6.46
CA ASP A 9 -14.68 11.38 7.04
C ASP A 9 -14.03 10.49 5.99
N ARG A 10 -12.73 10.61 5.81
CA ARG A 10 -11.95 9.67 5.01
C ARG A 10 -11.28 8.68 5.95
N SER A 11 -11.36 7.42 5.61
CA SER A 11 -10.68 6.37 6.34
C SER A 11 -9.18 6.34 6.02
N PRO A 12 -8.34 5.82 6.93
CA PRO A 12 -6.93 5.64 6.67
C PRO A 12 -6.69 4.65 5.53
N LEU A 13 -5.61 4.90 4.79
CA LEU A 13 -5.10 3.98 3.79
C LEU A 13 -3.94 3.21 4.41
N GLY A 14 -4.07 1.90 4.51
CA GLY A 14 -3.05 1.01 5.03
C GLY A 14 -2.45 0.12 3.93
N ILE A 15 -1.20 -0.26 4.10
CA ILE A 15 -0.52 -1.26 3.29
C ILE A 15 -0.26 -2.47 4.19
N GLN A 16 -0.57 -3.66 3.70
CA GLN A 16 -0.45 -4.90 4.47
C GLN A 16 -0.08 -6.08 3.59
N HIS A 17 0.66 -7.04 4.15
CA HIS A 17 0.84 -8.34 3.52
C HIS A 17 -0.37 -9.25 3.86
N PRO A 18 -1.06 -9.81 2.87
CA PRO A 18 -2.33 -10.54 3.08
C PRO A 18 -2.17 -11.97 3.62
N GLY A 19 -0.99 -12.40 4.06
CA GLY A 19 -0.76 -13.74 4.58
C GLY A 19 -0.79 -14.89 3.55
N ALA A 20 -1.44 -14.71 2.41
CA ALA A 20 -1.37 -15.61 1.27
C ALA A 20 -0.26 -15.15 0.33
N SER A 21 0.43 -16.10 -0.34
CA SER A 21 1.63 -15.84 -1.16
C SER A 21 1.40 -14.83 -2.30
N LEU A 22 1.38 -13.55 -1.98
CA LEU A 22 1.41 -12.49 -2.97
C LEU A 22 2.88 -12.22 -3.31
N ASN A 23 3.35 -12.69 -4.46
CA ASN A 23 4.76 -12.58 -4.86
C ASN A 23 4.98 -11.51 -5.94
N THR A 24 3.97 -10.70 -6.26
CA THR A 24 4.05 -9.78 -7.39
C THR A 24 3.32 -8.47 -7.13
N MET A 25 3.87 -7.39 -7.68
CA MET A 25 3.25 -6.04 -7.69
C MET A 25 2.59 -5.71 -9.05
N VAL A 26 2.24 -6.72 -9.84
CA VAL A 26 1.73 -6.49 -11.22
C VAL A 26 0.48 -5.63 -11.22
N ASP A 27 -0.40 -5.78 -10.24
CA ASP A 27 -1.66 -5.05 -10.16
C ASP A 27 -1.45 -3.53 -10.02
N TYR A 28 -0.37 -3.09 -9.37
CA TYR A 28 -0.02 -1.68 -9.19
C TYR A 28 0.50 -1.01 -10.47
N ARG A 29 0.83 -1.78 -11.51
CA ARG A 29 1.18 -1.24 -12.83
C ARG A 29 -0.06 -0.74 -13.56
N PHE A 30 -1.21 -1.34 -13.31
CA PHE A 30 -2.48 -1.01 -13.96
C PHE A 30 -3.29 -0.02 -13.14
N THR A 31 -3.39 -0.24 -11.83
CA THR A 31 -4.14 0.64 -10.92
C THR A 31 -3.15 1.43 -10.06
N ARG A 32 -3.02 2.73 -10.35
CA ARG A 32 -2.06 3.62 -9.68
C ARG A 32 -2.72 4.57 -8.68
N LYS A 33 -4.04 4.69 -8.70
CA LYS A 33 -4.77 5.62 -7.84
C LYS A 33 -5.73 4.84 -6.95
N PHE A 34 -5.54 5.00 -5.66
CA PHE A 34 -6.38 4.40 -4.63
C PHE A 34 -6.99 5.51 -3.81
N ARG A 35 -8.27 5.40 -3.53
CA ARG A 35 -8.99 6.40 -2.76
C ARG A 35 -9.86 5.71 -1.73
N ALA A 36 -9.63 6.01 -0.45
CA ALA A 36 -10.49 5.54 0.61
C ALA A 36 -11.90 6.12 0.48
N GLN A 37 -12.86 5.37 0.97
CA GLN A 37 -14.26 5.74 0.93
C GLN A 37 -14.49 6.99 1.79
N ASN A 38 -15.27 7.90 1.28
CA ASN A 38 -15.71 9.04 2.11
C ASN A 38 -16.77 8.56 3.11
N GLY A 39 -16.73 9.09 4.33
CA GLY A 39 -17.80 8.89 5.30
C GLY A 39 -19.12 9.51 4.82
N GLU A 40 -20.22 9.03 5.35
CA GLU A 40 -21.56 9.56 5.07
C GLU A 40 -21.78 10.88 5.79
N PRO A 41 -22.48 11.84 5.16
CA PRO A 41 -22.87 13.07 5.84
C PRO A 41 -23.86 12.76 6.98
N GLY A 42 -23.70 13.45 8.10
CA GLY A 42 -24.68 13.40 9.18
C GLY A 42 -26.08 13.85 8.73
N ARG A 43 -27.09 13.31 9.36
CA ARG A 43 -28.52 13.61 9.05
C ARG A 43 -29.16 14.42 10.19
N GLY A 44 -30.33 14.96 9.96
CA GLY A 44 -31.12 15.64 10.99
C GLY A 44 -31.46 14.72 12.16
N ARG A 45 -31.96 15.28 13.25
CA ARG A 45 -32.33 14.56 14.49
C ARG A 45 -31.14 13.88 15.21
N ASN A 46 -29.98 14.54 15.19
CA ASN A 46 -28.76 14.06 15.86
C ASN A 46 -28.23 12.71 15.37
N CYS A 47 -28.46 12.40 14.08
CA CYS A 47 -27.93 11.17 13.45
C CYS A 47 -26.53 11.44 12.90
N THR A 48 -25.57 10.67 13.36
CA THR A 48 -24.18 10.65 12.84
C THR A 48 -24.13 9.83 11.55
N GLY A 49 -23.42 10.29 10.53
CA GLY A 49 -23.15 9.49 9.32
C GLY A 49 -22.18 8.33 9.64
N LYS A 50 -22.24 7.27 8.83
CA LYS A 50 -21.29 6.15 8.91
C LYS A 50 -19.89 6.65 8.52
N ALA A 51 -18.86 6.24 9.26
CA ALA A 51 -17.47 6.47 8.85
C ALA A 51 -17.18 5.69 7.55
N GLY A 52 -16.28 6.20 6.73
CA GLY A 52 -15.82 5.49 5.56
C GLY A 52 -15.04 4.22 5.97
N GLU A 53 -14.88 3.29 5.06
CA GLU A 53 -14.12 2.06 5.31
C GLU A 53 -12.65 2.27 4.95
N ASP A 54 -11.75 1.65 5.74
CA ASP A 54 -10.33 1.67 5.47
C ASP A 54 -10.02 0.93 4.18
N ILE A 55 -9.11 1.45 3.39
CA ILE A 55 -8.53 0.69 2.27
C ILE A 55 -7.23 0.05 2.73
N VAL A 56 -7.09 -1.22 2.46
CA VAL A 56 -5.86 -1.98 2.67
C VAL A 56 -5.32 -2.42 1.31
N LEU A 57 -4.09 -2.03 1.01
CA LEU A 57 -3.38 -2.39 -0.21
C LEU A 57 -2.46 -3.58 0.08
N PRO A 58 -2.70 -4.74 -0.56
CA PRO A 58 -1.87 -5.93 -0.34
C PRO A 58 -0.53 -5.80 -1.07
N VAL A 59 0.59 -5.99 -0.37
CA VAL A 59 1.93 -5.98 -0.97
C VAL A 59 2.70 -7.24 -0.60
N PRO A 60 3.67 -7.69 -1.45
CA PRO A 60 4.56 -8.79 -1.14
C PRO A 60 5.47 -8.49 0.05
N LEU A 61 6.00 -9.56 0.67
CA LEU A 61 7.08 -9.43 1.66
C LEU A 61 8.33 -8.84 1.03
N GLY A 62 9.09 -8.09 1.81
CA GLY A 62 10.29 -7.39 1.33
C GLY A 62 9.99 -6.09 0.56
N THR A 63 8.76 -5.57 0.67
CA THR A 63 8.40 -4.30 0.05
C THR A 63 8.80 -3.14 0.95
N THR A 64 9.63 -2.24 0.42
CA THR A 64 9.93 -0.93 1.02
C THR A 64 8.97 0.10 0.46
N ILE A 65 8.41 0.90 1.35
CA ILE A 65 7.46 1.97 1.03
C ILE A 65 8.16 3.31 1.23
N ILE A 66 8.25 4.10 0.17
CA ILE A 66 8.95 5.38 0.13
C ILE A 66 7.93 6.45 -0.29
N ASP A 67 7.95 7.59 0.39
CA ASP A 67 7.21 8.77 -0.06
C ASP A 67 7.99 9.41 -1.23
N GLU A 68 7.35 9.55 -2.39
CA GLU A 68 8.00 10.05 -3.60
C GLU A 68 8.33 11.56 -3.51
N GLU A 69 7.58 12.32 -2.71
CA GLU A 69 7.76 13.76 -2.59
C GLU A 69 8.90 14.11 -1.62
N THR A 70 9.04 13.36 -0.53
CA THR A 70 10.05 13.61 0.52
C THR A 70 11.26 12.70 0.41
N GLU A 71 11.20 11.66 -0.43
CA GLU A 71 12.18 10.57 -0.53
C GLU A 71 12.41 9.84 0.81
N GLU A 72 11.48 9.98 1.75
CA GLU A 72 11.54 9.37 3.07
C GLU A 72 11.02 7.93 3.03
N ILE A 73 11.77 7.02 3.68
CA ILE A 73 11.32 5.64 3.86
C ILE A 73 10.29 5.61 4.98
N LEU A 74 9.04 5.33 4.64
CA LEU A 74 7.94 5.22 5.60
C LEU A 74 7.99 3.90 6.37
N GLY A 75 8.49 2.84 5.74
CA GLY A 75 8.66 1.54 6.38
C GLY A 75 8.84 0.40 5.39
N ASP A 76 9.14 -0.79 5.96
CA ASP A 76 9.31 -2.04 5.25
C ASP A 76 8.29 -3.07 5.73
N ILE A 77 7.73 -3.85 4.82
CA ILE A 77 6.88 -4.99 5.14
C ILE A 77 7.73 -6.25 5.11
N GLN A 78 8.08 -6.78 6.28
CA GLN A 78 9.03 -7.88 6.43
C GLN A 78 8.35 -9.20 6.85
N ALA A 79 7.26 -9.14 7.58
CA ALA A 79 6.55 -10.31 8.07
C ALA A 79 5.11 -10.40 7.56
N ALA A 80 4.59 -11.61 7.52
CA ALA A 80 3.19 -11.84 7.18
C ALA A 80 2.28 -11.24 8.28
N GLY A 81 1.34 -10.39 7.86
CA GLY A 81 0.46 -9.67 8.76
C GLY A 81 0.94 -8.26 9.13
N ASP A 82 2.17 -7.88 8.76
CA ASP A 82 2.61 -6.50 8.93
C ASP A 82 1.67 -5.52 8.23
N ARG A 83 1.39 -4.43 8.92
CA ARG A 83 0.53 -3.35 8.41
C ARG A 83 1.16 -1.99 8.68
N LEU A 84 1.26 -1.19 7.64
CA LEU A 84 1.73 0.17 7.71
C LEU A 84 0.61 1.13 7.27
N VAL A 85 0.30 2.13 8.10
CA VAL A 85 -0.61 3.21 7.73
C VAL A 85 0.19 4.27 7.00
N VAL A 86 -0.12 4.49 5.72
CA VAL A 86 0.61 5.44 4.86
C VAL A 86 -0.08 6.78 4.69
N ALA A 87 -1.38 6.84 4.89
CA ALA A 87 -2.13 8.09 4.86
C ALA A 87 -3.31 8.02 5.83
N GLN A 88 -3.54 9.09 6.57
CA GLN A 88 -4.63 9.19 7.52
C GLN A 88 -5.86 9.86 6.90
N GLY A 89 -7.02 9.39 7.32
CA GLY A 89 -8.28 10.04 7.00
C GLY A 89 -8.42 11.40 7.70
N GLY A 90 -9.24 12.28 7.14
CA GLY A 90 -9.53 13.56 7.76
C GLY A 90 -10.45 13.40 8.98
N PHE A 91 -10.39 14.36 9.90
CA PHE A 91 -11.30 14.40 11.03
C PHE A 91 -12.70 14.81 10.58
N HIS A 92 -13.68 14.29 11.27
CA HIS A 92 -15.07 14.62 11.02
C HIS A 92 -15.44 16.04 11.48
N GLY A 93 -16.37 16.65 10.80
CA GLY A 93 -16.96 17.91 11.22
C GLY A 93 -17.84 17.75 12.47
N ILE A 94 -17.98 18.80 13.23
CA ILE A 94 -18.81 18.83 14.43
C ILE A 94 -20.12 19.53 14.09
N GLY A 95 -21.23 18.83 14.29
CA GLY A 95 -22.57 19.40 14.09
C GLY A 95 -22.97 20.39 15.18
N ASN A 96 -23.96 21.23 14.88
CA ASN A 96 -24.45 22.30 15.72
C ASN A 96 -24.89 21.84 17.12
N THR A 97 -25.38 20.63 17.29
CA THR A 97 -25.83 20.11 18.58
C THR A 97 -24.72 20.10 19.64
N ARG A 98 -23.45 19.94 19.24
CA ARG A 98 -22.29 19.98 20.14
C ARG A 98 -21.99 21.38 20.70
N TYR A 99 -22.46 22.44 20.02
CA TYR A 99 -22.28 23.81 20.44
C TYR A 99 -23.45 24.33 21.30
N LYS A 100 -24.39 23.45 21.68
CA LYS A 100 -25.51 23.80 22.53
C LYS A 100 -25.02 24.08 23.94
N SER A 101 -25.43 25.23 24.49
CA SER A 101 -25.12 25.65 25.85
C SER A 101 -26.38 26.18 26.54
N SER A 102 -26.28 26.52 27.83
CA SER A 102 -27.37 27.11 28.62
C SER A 102 -27.81 28.47 28.05
N ILE A 103 -26.88 29.23 27.49
CA ILE A 103 -27.12 30.54 26.91
C ILE A 103 -27.60 30.40 25.46
N ASN A 104 -26.97 29.52 24.66
CA ASN A 104 -27.33 29.30 23.26
C ASN A 104 -27.96 27.93 23.07
N ARG A 105 -29.29 27.87 23.19
CA ARG A 105 -30.05 26.62 23.08
C ARG A 105 -30.25 26.12 21.64
N ALA A 106 -30.07 27.00 20.66
CA ALA A 106 -30.24 26.68 19.23
C ALA A 106 -29.03 27.19 18.38
N PRO A 107 -27.82 26.66 18.60
CA PRO A 107 -26.65 27.14 17.90
C PRO A 107 -26.74 26.85 16.39
N ARG A 108 -26.29 27.83 15.60
CA ARG A 108 -26.11 27.67 14.14
C ARG A 108 -24.68 27.38 13.77
N GLN A 109 -23.78 27.31 14.75
CA GLN A 109 -22.38 27.00 14.57
C GLN A 109 -22.17 25.52 14.25
N PHE A 110 -21.27 25.25 13.35
CA PHE A 110 -20.78 23.90 13.02
C PHE A 110 -19.32 24.01 12.56
N SER A 111 -18.57 22.96 12.66
CA SER A 111 -17.25 22.87 12.03
C SER A 111 -17.29 21.89 10.86
N GLU A 112 -16.57 22.25 9.82
CA GLU A 112 -16.32 21.32 8.73
C GLU A 112 -15.25 20.29 9.15
N GLY A 113 -15.25 19.10 8.55
CA GLY A 113 -14.20 18.14 8.73
C GLY A 113 -12.94 18.55 7.98
N THR A 114 -11.82 17.99 8.37
CA THR A 114 -10.55 18.21 7.66
C THR A 114 -10.40 17.30 6.45
N LEU A 115 -9.57 17.68 5.51
CA LEU A 115 -9.20 16.83 4.39
C LEU A 115 -8.29 15.71 4.91
N GLY A 116 -8.44 14.52 4.37
CA GLY A 116 -7.49 13.42 4.59
C GLY A 116 -6.18 13.66 3.85
N GLU A 117 -5.15 12.95 4.27
CA GLU A 117 -3.83 12.98 3.63
C GLU A 117 -3.88 12.37 2.23
N SER A 118 -3.06 12.93 1.34
CA SER A 118 -2.81 12.40 0.01
C SER A 118 -1.31 12.27 -0.16
N ARG A 119 -0.82 11.10 -0.56
CA ARG A 119 0.60 10.85 -0.76
C ARG A 119 0.84 10.11 -2.06
N THR A 120 1.95 10.39 -2.69
CA THR A 120 2.47 9.61 -3.80
C THR A 120 3.54 8.67 -3.26
N LEU A 121 3.31 7.36 -3.43
CA LEU A 121 4.18 6.33 -2.86
C LEU A 121 4.95 5.61 -3.96
N LYS A 122 6.23 5.44 -3.74
CA LYS A 122 7.10 4.55 -4.50
C LYS A 122 7.23 3.24 -3.73
N LEU A 123 6.84 2.14 -4.36
CA LEU A 123 6.95 0.80 -3.79
C LEU A 123 8.14 0.08 -4.43
N GLU A 124 9.12 -0.26 -3.62
CA GLU A 124 10.30 -1.01 -4.03
C GLU A 124 10.24 -2.42 -3.44
N LEU A 125 10.18 -3.42 -4.29
CA LEU A 125 10.24 -4.81 -3.88
C LEU A 125 11.69 -5.27 -3.87
N LYS A 126 12.24 -5.53 -2.69
CA LYS A 126 13.54 -6.18 -2.50
C LYS A 126 13.34 -7.69 -2.68
N VAL A 127 13.47 -8.16 -3.90
CA VAL A 127 13.34 -9.60 -4.18
C VAL A 127 14.63 -10.27 -3.78
N LEU A 128 14.58 -11.08 -2.72
CA LEU A 128 15.58 -12.12 -2.50
C LEU A 128 15.26 -13.27 -3.43
N ALA A 129 16.28 -13.86 -4.06
CA ALA A 129 16.06 -15.05 -4.85
C ALA A 129 15.70 -16.22 -3.93
N ASP A 130 14.70 -17.00 -4.31
CA ASP A 130 14.31 -18.21 -3.58
C ASP A 130 15.35 -19.33 -3.77
N VAL A 131 16.03 -19.31 -4.91
CA VAL A 131 17.06 -20.31 -5.28
C VAL A 131 18.27 -19.61 -5.86
N GLY A 132 19.46 -19.91 -5.33
CA GLY A 132 20.75 -19.47 -5.87
C GLY A 132 21.41 -20.60 -6.65
N LEU A 133 21.86 -20.35 -7.89
CA LEU A 133 22.68 -21.25 -8.67
C LEU A 133 24.16 -20.95 -8.43
N LEU A 134 24.85 -21.88 -7.77
CA LEU A 134 26.28 -21.85 -7.58
C LEU A 134 27.00 -22.77 -8.57
N GLY A 135 28.10 -22.34 -9.13
CA GLY A 135 28.90 -23.15 -10.01
C GLY A 135 30.00 -22.38 -10.72
N LEU A 136 30.93 -23.08 -11.32
CA LEU A 136 32.04 -22.52 -12.05
C LEU A 136 31.59 -21.62 -13.21
N PRO A 137 32.38 -20.62 -13.61
CA PRO A 137 32.14 -19.85 -14.84
C PRO A 137 31.96 -20.83 -16.03
N ASN A 138 31.05 -20.46 -16.92
CA ASN A 138 30.74 -21.27 -18.13
C ASN A 138 30.10 -22.65 -17.88
N ALA A 139 29.67 -22.97 -16.66
CA ALA A 139 28.96 -24.21 -16.36
C ALA A 139 27.53 -24.29 -16.92
N GLY A 140 27.09 -23.30 -17.68
CA GLY A 140 25.76 -23.23 -18.27
C GLY A 140 24.65 -22.67 -17.37
N LYS A 141 24.96 -22.09 -16.21
CA LYS A 141 24.00 -21.52 -15.27
C LYS A 141 23.05 -20.50 -15.92
N SER A 142 23.61 -19.52 -16.58
CA SER A 142 22.83 -18.46 -17.24
C SER A 142 22.00 -18.99 -18.42
N THR A 143 22.49 -20.06 -19.09
CA THR A 143 21.72 -20.77 -20.12
C THR A 143 20.54 -21.51 -19.53
N LEU A 144 20.73 -22.17 -18.37
CA LEU A 144 19.67 -22.83 -17.63
C LEU A 144 18.58 -21.81 -17.20
N ILE A 145 18.98 -20.68 -16.62
CA ILE A 145 18.03 -19.63 -16.22
C ILE A 145 17.22 -19.14 -17.43
N ARG A 146 17.87 -18.93 -18.58
CA ARG A 146 17.17 -18.51 -19.80
C ARG A 146 16.18 -19.55 -20.32
N ALA A 147 16.50 -20.83 -20.16
CA ALA A 147 15.65 -21.92 -20.60
C ALA A 147 14.43 -22.14 -19.72
N VAL A 148 14.56 -21.96 -18.38
CA VAL A 148 13.49 -22.21 -17.42
C VAL A 148 12.70 -20.95 -17.04
N SER A 149 13.23 -19.76 -17.33
CA SER A 149 12.56 -18.51 -16.97
C SER A 149 11.39 -18.23 -17.91
N ALA A 150 10.23 -17.96 -17.31
CA ALA A 150 9.02 -17.58 -18.04
C ALA A 150 9.07 -16.14 -18.60
N ALA A 151 10.06 -15.34 -18.20
CA ALA A 151 10.29 -13.99 -18.67
C ALA A 151 11.77 -13.79 -18.96
N LYS A 152 12.12 -12.78 -19.79
CA LYS A 152 13.53 -12.42 -20.02
C LYS A 152 14.21 -12.16 -18.67
N PRO A 153 15.36 -12.79 -18.38
CA PRO A 153 16.12 -12.56 -17.15
C PRO A 153 16.41 -11.06 -16.99
N LYS A 154 16.21 -10.56 -15.80
CA LYS A 154 16.54 -9.17 -15.46
C LYS A 154 17.86 -9.15 -14.71
N VAL A 155 18.69 -8.19 -15.05
CA VAL A 155 19.90 -7.84 -14.29
C VAL A 155 19.47 -6.94 -13.16
N ALA A 156 19.82 -7.28 -11.94
CA ALA A 156 19.56 -6.44 -10.76
C ALA A 156 20.88 -6.12 -10.05
N ASP A 157 21.11 -4.83 -9.85
CA ASP A 157 22.19 -4.32 -9.01
C ASP A 157 21.69 -4.27 -7.56
N TYR A 158 22.32 -5.02 -6.68
CA TYR A 158 22.04 -4.95 -5.26
C TYR A 158 23.06 -4.07 -4.58
N PRO A 159 22.64 -3.03 -3.81
CA PRO A 159 23.54 -2.06 -3.19
C PRO A 159 24.52 -2.69 -2.17
N PHE A 160 24.30 -3.95 -1.81
CA PHE A 160 25.14 -4.67 -0.83
C PHE A 160 26.04 -5.75 -1.45
N THR A 161 26.01 -5.94 -2.78
CA THR A 161 26.84 -6.93 -3.47
C THR A 161 27.57 -6.28 -4.60
N THR A 162 28.85 -6.59 -4.75
CA THR A 162 29.67 -6.20 -5.90
C THR A 162 29.38 -7.04 -7.15
N LEU A 163 28.43 -7.95 -7.05
CA LEU A 163 28.07 -8.90 -8.11
C LEU A 163 26.75 -8.49 -8.76
N VAL A 164 26.79 -8.36 -10.06
CA VAL A 164 25.59 -8.21 -10.89
C VAL A 164 24.91 -9.57 -11.01
N LEU A 165 23.75 -9.71 -10.38
CA LEU A 165 23.01 -10.97 -10.36
C LEU A 165 22.02 -11.05 -11.54
N ASN A 166 22.04 -12.13 -12.27
CA ASN A 166 20.99 -12.41 -13.26
C ASN A 166 19.84 -13.13 -12.57
N LEU A 167 18.65 -12.51 -12.60
CA LEU A 167 17.45 -13.06 -12.01
C LEU A 167 16.53 -13.63 -13.08
N GLY A 168 16.05 -14.87 -12.85
CA GLY A 168 15.02 -15.51 -13.66
C GLY A 168 13.79 -15.85 -12.81
N VAL A 169 12.61 -15.71 -13.36
CA VAL A 169 11.35 -16.13 -12.71
C VAL A 169 10.88 -17.43 -13.33
N VAL A 170 10.81 -18.47 -12.53
CA VAL A 170 10.32 -19.79 -12.94
C VAL A 170 8.89 -19.95 -12.48
N LYS A 171 7.97 -20.19 -13.42
CA LYS A 171 6.58 -20.53 -13.11
C LYS A 171 6.45 -22.03 -12.94
N VAL A 172 5.92 -22.46 -11.81
CA VAL A 172 5.60 -23.87 -11.54
C VAL A 172 4.16 -24.16 -11.96
N ASP A 173 3.24 -23.27 -11.58
CA ASP A 173 1.82 -23.35 -11.88
C ASP A 173 1.25 -21.95 -12.18
N ALA A 174 -0.06 -21.88 -12.47
CA ALA A 174 -0.75 -20.61 -12.71
C ALA A 174 -0.64 -19.63 -11.52
N TYR A 175 -0.43 -20.15 -10.31
CA TYR A 175 -0.43 -19.37 -9.07
C TYR A 175 0.89 -19.40 -8.28
N ARG A 176 1.88 -20.20 -8.71
CA ARG A 176 3.18 -20.35 -8.01
C ARG A 176 4.33 -20.08 -8.94
N SER A 177 5.16 -19.15 -8.54
CA SER A 177 6.44 -18.85 -9.20
C SER A 177 7.52 -18.63 -8.14
N PHE A 178 8.75 -18.92 -8.48
CA PHE A 178 9.91 -18.64 -7.65
C PHE A 178 10.99 -17.93 -8.45
N VAL A 179 11.86 -17.22 -7.75
CA VAL A 179 12.94 -16.43 -8.34
C VAL A 179 14.25 -17.17 -8.19
N VAL A 180 14.97 -17.33 -9.30
CA VAL A 180 16.31 -17.97 -9.35
C VAL A 180 17.34 -16.88 -9.63
N ALA A 181 18.42 -16.88 -8.84
CA ALA A 181 19.57 -16.00 -9.05
C ALA A 181 20.79 -16.79 -9.53
N ASP A 182 21.57 -16.24 -10.47
CA ASP A 182 22.89 -16.70 -10.87
C ASP A 182 23.92 -16.00 -9.98
N ILE A 183 24.56 -16.74 -9.10
CA ILE A 183 25.54 -16.25 -8.12
C ILE A 183 26.95 -16.64 -8.57
#